data_f39206459b824556b1ef5366720a1e31
#
_entry.id   f39206459b824556b1ef5366720a1e31
#
_cell.length_a   1.000
_cell.length_b   1.000
_cell.length_c   1.000
_cell.angle_alpha   90.00
_cell.angle_beta   90.00
_cell.angle_gamma   90.00
#
_symmetry.space_group_name_H-M   'P 1'
#
loop_
_entity.id
_entity.type
_entity.pdbx_description
1 polymer ?
#
loop_
_entity_poly.entity_id
_entity_poly.type
_entity_poly.pdbx_seq_one_letter_code
_entity_poly.pdbx_strand_id
1 'polypeptide(L)'
;MSEVVILEEIKCHSGDGIIQKWVINRPSKLNALNQEVTNRIKSLCREIESRPDVRLVIITGSPPLPAAEGKRQKPVSFIAGADITEFAGKNSTEIEQLFRDNAIEAIWNLSVPTIAMVDGFALGGGCEVACSCD
;
A
#
# COMPACT_ATOMS: atom_id res chain seq x y z
N MET A 1 8.49 -9.96 -13.57
CA MET A 1 8.61 -9.25 -12.27
C MET A 1 7.24 -9.23 -11.59
N SER A 2 7.20 -9.48 -10.29
CA SER A 2 5.95 -9.36 -9.54
C SER A 2 5.56 -7.89 -9.35
N GLU A 3 4.27 -7.57 -9.46
CA GLU A 3 3.76 -6.23 -9.18
C GLU A 3 3.96 -5.89 -7.70
N VAL A 4 4.39 -4.65 -7.41
CA VAL A 4 4.58 -4.16 -6.03
C VAL A 4 3.26 -3.81 -5.33
N VAL A 5 2.19 -3.62 -6.10
CA VAL A 5 0.82 -3.52 -5.62
C VAL A 5 -0.05 -4.38 -6.53
N ILE A 6 -0.63 -5.43 -5.97
CA ILE A 6 -1.56 -6.30 -6.70
C ILE A 6 -2.95 -5.69 -6.62
N LEU A 7 -3.59 -5.50 -7.77
CA LEU A 7 -4.97 -5.04 -7.87
C LEU A 7 -5.91 -6.23 -8.05
N GLU A 8 -6.85 -6.39 -7.14
CA GLU A 8 -7.94 -7.35 -7.25
C GLU A 8 -9.27 -6.60 -7.34
N GLU A 9 -10.16 -7.03 -8.22
CA GLU A 9 -11.50 -6.49 -8.34
C GLU A 9 -12.55 -7.53 -7.90
N ILE A 10 -13.44 -7.11 -7.01
CA ILE A 10 -14.49 -7.94 -6.43
C ILE A 10 -15.83 -7.31 -6.75
N LYS A 11 -16.74 -8.06 -7.39
CA LYS A 11 -18.10 -7.58 -7.65
C LYS A 11 -18.91 -7.49 -6.37
N CYS A 12 -19.66 -6.40 -6.21
CA CYS A 12 -20.59 -6.25 -5.11
C CYS A 12 -21.75 -7.26 -5.27
N HIS A 13 -22.21 -7.85 -4.17
CA HIS A 13 -23.31 -8.81 -4.17
C HIS A 13 -24.65 -8.17 -4.54
N SER A 14 -24.87 -6.93 -4.16
CA SER A 14 -26.12 -6.21 -4.39
C SER A 14 -25.88 -5.00 -5.29
N GLY A 15 -26.01 -5.18 -6.62
CA GLY A 15 -25.94 -4.08 -7.57
C GLY A 15 -24.68 -4.03 -8.43
N ASP A 16 -24.58 -2.98 -9.24
CA ASP A 16 -23.51 -2.76 -10.20
C ASP A 16 -22.38 -1.99 -9.58
N GLY A 17 -21.52 -2.64 -8.84
CA GLY A 17 -20.39 -2.01 -8.24
C GLY A 17 -19.21 -2.94 -8.06
N ILE A 18 -18.04 -2.35 -7.98
CA ILE A 18 -16.76 -3.05 -7.79
C ILE A 18 -16.10 -2.55 -6.52
N ILE A 19 -15.56 -3.48 -5.73
CA ILE A 19 -14.62 -3.22 -4.66
C ILE A 19 -13.22 -3.49 -5.23
N GLN A 20 -12.33 -2.52 -5.18
CA GLN A 20 -10.93 -2.76 -5.46
C GLN A 20 -10.18 -3.11 -4.18
N LYS A 21 -9.37 -4.14 -4.22
CA LYS A 21 -8.44 -4.50 -3.15
C LYS A 21 -7.01 -4.29 -3.65
N TRP A 22 -6.28 -3.41 -3.01
CA TRP A 22 -4.89 -3.08 -3.30
C TRP A 22 -4.00 -3.78 -2.29
N VAL A 23 -3.24 -4.76 -2.75
CA VAL A 23 -2.36 -5.57 -1.90
C VAL A 23 -0.92 -5.08 -2.07
N ILE A 24 -0.37 -4.46 -1.04
CA ILE A 24 1.04 -4.07 -1.03
C ILE A 24 1.89 -5.34 -1.04
N ASN A 25 2.66 -5.55 -2.09
CA ASN A 25 3.29 -6.84 -2.38
C ASN A 25 4.82 -6.75 -2.40
N ARG A 26 5.39 -6.52 -1.23
CA ARG A 26 6.83 -6.58 -0.99
C ARG A 26 7.15 -7.43 0.25
N PRO A 27 6.72 -8.72 0.28
CA PRO A 27 6.79 -9.54 1.50
C PRO A 27 8.22 -9.75 2.01
N SER A 28 9.22 -9.74 1.12
CA SER A 28 10.64 -9.83 1.51
C SER A 28 11.14 -8.60 2.30
N LYS A 29 10.44 -7.48 2.20
CA LYS A 29 10.71 -6.20 2.88
C LYS A 29 9.60 -5.82 3.87
N LEU A 30 8.82 -6.79 4.37
CA LEU A 30 7.69 -6.55 5.26
C LEU A 30 6.70 -5.51 4.71
N ASN A 31 6.51 -5.49 3.40
CA ASN A 31 5.65 -4.56 2.67
C ASN A 31 6.01 -3.08 2.89
N ALA A 32 7.28 -2.77 3.13
CA ALA A 32 7.75 -1.40 3.28
C ALA A 32 7.50 -0.57 2.02
N LEU A 33 7.16 0.71 2.23
CA LEU A 33 6.90 1.69 1.17
C LEU A 33 8.21 2.17 0.55
N ASN A 34 8.37 1.90 -0.74
CA ASN A 34 9.39 2.51 -1.57
C ASN A 34 8.73 3.41 -2.62
N GLN A 35 9.53 4.08 -3.43
CA GLN A 35 9.03 5.00 -4.46
C GLN A 35 8.15 4.29 -5.50
N GLU A 36 8.47 3.04 -5.83
CA GLU A 36 7.67 2.25 -6.78
C GLU A 36 6.26 1.97 -6.25
N VAL A 37 6.12 1.56 -4.99
CA VAL A 37 4.82 1.39 -4.32
C VAL A 37 4.07 2.71 -4.26
N THR A 38 4.73 3.79 -3.84
CA THR A 38 4.15 5.13 -3.77
C THR A 38 3.60 5.57 -5.13
N ASN A 39 4.38 5.43 -6.18
CA ASN A 39 3.96 5.79 -7.53
C ASN A 39 2.78 4.94 -8.01
N ARG A 40 2.79 3.64 -7.71
CA ARG A 40 1.69 2.75 -8.10
C ARG A 40 0.40 3.11 -7.37
N ILE A 41 0.45 3.38 -6.07
CA ILE A 41 -0.73 3.83 -5.30
C ILE A 41 -1.27 5.15 -5.87
N LYS A 42 -0.41 6.12 -6.13
CA LYS A 42 -0.81 7.42 -6.72
C LYS A 42 -1.45 7.23 -8.10
N SER A 43 -0.94 6.30 -8.93
CA SER A 43 -1.55 5.94 -10.21
C SER A 43 -2.94 5.35 -10.03
N LEU A 44 -3.09 4.39 -9.10
CA LEU A 44 -4.39 3.79 -8.79
C LEU A 44 -5.40 4.83 -8.28
N CYS A 45 -4.97 5.77 -7.44
CA CYS A 45 -5.82 6.88 -6.98
C CYS A 45 -6.33 7.72 -8.16
N ARG A 46 -5.48 8.02 -9.13
CA ARG A 46 -5.89 8.74 -10.35
C ARG A 46 -6.86 7.94 -11.21
N GLU A 47 -6.64 6.63 -11.33
CA GLU A 47 -7.51 5.74 -12.11
C GLU A 47 -8.92 5.67 -11.55
N ILE A 48 -9.09 5.77 -10.23
CA ILE A 48 -10.41 5.80 -9.56
C ILE A 48 -11.29 6.93 -10.07
N GLU A 49 -10.73 8.10 -10.41
CA GLU A 49 -11.49 9.26 -10.90
C GLU A 49 -12.23 8.98 -12.22
N SER A 50 -11.76 8.01 -13.00
CA SER A 50 -12.39 7.57 -14.26
C SER A 50 -13.19 6.27 -14.13
N ARG A 51 -13.35 5.76 -12.90
CA ARG A 51 -14.00 4.48 -12.59
C ARG A 51 -15.21 4.65 -11.66
N PRO A 52 -16.35 5.19 -12.16
CA PRO A 52 -17.55 5.40 -11.34
C PRO A 52 -18.18 4.09 -10.84
N ASP A 53 -17.81 2.95 -11.40
CA ASP A 53 -18.18 1.62 -10.97
C ASP A 53 -17.47 1.16 -9.69
N VAL A 54 -16.32 1.73 -9.35
CA VAL A 54 -15.61 1.43 -8.09
C VAL A 54 -16.30 2.14 -6.93
N ARG A 55 -16.74 1.36 -5.95
CA ARG A 55 -17.51 1.83 -4.79
C ARG A 55 -16.70 1.93 -3.51
N LEU A 56 -15.62 1.18 -3.43
CA LEU A 56 -14.80 1.04 -2.23
C LEU A 56 -13.40 0.58 -2.61
N VAL A 57 -12.40 1.03 -1.86
CA VAL A 57 -11.04 0.54 -1.94
C VAL A 57 -10.63 -0.07 -0.60
N ILE A 58 -10.10 -1.28 -0.64
CA ILE A 58 -9.48 -1.96 0.51
C ILE A 58 -7.97 -1.95 0.28
N ILE A 59 -7.21 -1.52 1.28
CA ILE A 59 -5.73 -1.56 1.25
C ILE A 59 -5.26 -2.58 2.27
N THR A 60 -4.39 -3.49 1.86
CA THR A 60 -3.83 -4.53 2.73
C THR A 60 -2.40 -4.87 2.34
N GLY A 61 -1.72 -5.66 3.15
CA GLY A 61 -0.39 -6.20 2.86
C GLY A 61 -0.45 -7.66 2.40
N SER A 62 0.47 -8.05 1.53
CA SER A 62 0.63 -9.46 1.16
C SER A 62 1.13 -10.29 2.35
N PRO A 63 0.75 -11.57 2.44
CA PRO A 63 1.27 -12.46 3.47
C PRO A 63 2.79 -12.65 3.33
N PRO A 64 3.48 -13.01 4.41
CA PRO A 64 4.89 -13.32 4.36
C PRO A 64 5.17 -14.54 3.48
N LEU A 65 6.32 -14.52 2.80
CA LEU A 65 6.77 -15.69 2.05
C LEU A 65 7.06 -16.85 3.02
N PRO A 66 6.88 -18.12 2.58
CA PRO A 66 7.30 -19.27 3.38
C PRO A 66 8.77 -19.15 3.79
N ALA A 67 9.08 -19.54 5.02
CA ALA A 67 10.46 -19.54 5.48
C ALA A 67 11.28 -20.57 4.71
N ALA A 68 12.51 -20.20 4.32
CA ALA A 68 13.46 -21.17 3.80
C ALA A 68 13.86 -22.16 4.90
N GLU A 69 14.27 -23.37 4.51
CA GLU A 69 14.70 -24.41 5.44
C GLU A 69 15.73 -23.87 6.44
N GLY A 70 15.50 -24.11 7.71
CA GLY A 70 16.36 -23.64 8.80
C GLY A 70 16.26 -22.15 9.12
N LYS A 71 15.39 -21.40 8.46
CA LYS A 71 15.16 -19.97 8.76
C LYS A 71 13.84 -19.73 9.46
N ARG A 72 13.83 -18.69 10.30
CA ARG A 72 12.60 -18.26 10.99
C ARG A 72 11.65 -17.60 10.01
N GLN A 73 10.35 -17.90 10.11
CA GLN A 73 9.29 -17.24 9.38
C GLN A 73 9.29 -15.73 9.70
N LYS A 74 9.22 -14.89 8.66
CA LYS A 74 9.02 -13.46 8.86
C LYS A 74 7.64 -13.17 9.45
N PRO A 75 7.52 -12.14 10.28
CA PRO A 75 6.22 -11.74 10.83
C PRO A 75 5.28 -11.26 9.73
N VAL A 76 3.98 -11.36 10.01
CA VAL A 76 2.94 -10.74 9.17
C VAL A 76 3.06 -9.23 9.25
N SER A 77 2.92 -8.55 8.13
CA SER A 77 3.01 -7.10 8.06
C SER A 77 1.99 -6.53 7.07
N PHE A 78 1.24 -5.55 7.53
CA PHE A 78 0.48 -4.67 6.65
C PHE A 78 1.45 -3.80 5.84
N ILE A 79 2.14 -2.88 6.52
CA ILE A 79 3.20 -2.05 5.98
C ILE A 79 4.15 -1.70 7.15
N ALA A 80 5.42 -2.09 7.06
CA ALA A 80 6.39 -1.89 8.13
C ALA A 80 7.05 -0.50 8.14
N GLY A 81 6.58 0.43 7.32
CA GLY A 81 7.08 1.80 7.23
C GLY A 81 7.73 2.11 5.89
N ALA A 82 8.50 3.20 5.84
CA ALA A 82 9.26 3.57 4.66
C ALA A 82 10.45 2.62 4.46
N ASP A 83 10.81 2.37 3.20
CA ASP A 83 12.01 1.61 2.88
C ASP A 83 13.26 2.50 3.08
N ILE A 84 13.89 2.35 4.24
CA ILE A 84 15.05 3.17 4.63
C ILE A 84 16.26 2.99 3.71
N THR A 85 16.31 1.94 2.89
CA THR A 85 17.40 1.75 1.92
C THR A 85 17.39 2.81 0.83
N GLU A 86 16.24 3.45 0.57
CA GLU A 86 16.13 4.56 -0.37
C GLU A 86 16.77 5.86 0.13
N PHE A 87 17.08 5.96 1.41
CA PHE A 87 17.72 7.15 2.01
C PHE A 87 19.25 7.11 1.90
N ALA A 88 19.82 5.94 1.60
CA ALA A 88 21.26 5.78 1.48
C ALA A 88 21.85 6.71 0.40
N GLY A 89 22.87 7.47 0.77
CA GLY A 89 23.54 8.39 -0.13
C GLY A 89 22.79 9.67 -0.49
N LYS A 90 21.61 9.91 0.11
CA LYS A 90 20.83 11.12 -0.10
C LYS A 90 21.09 12.17 0.98
N ASN A 91 21.04 13.44 0.58
CA ASN A 91 21.09 14.56 1.53
C ASN A 91 19.70 14.84 2.12
N SER A 92 19.65 15.74 3.11
CA SER A 92 18.42 16.09 3.82
C SER A 92 17.30 16.62 2.90
N THR A 93 17.65 17.41 1.90
CA THR A 93 16.69 17.99 0.94
C THR A 93 16.08 16.91 0.06
N GLU A 94 16.87 15.97 -0.43
CA GLU A 94 16.41 14.85 -1.22
C GLU A 94 15.49 13.91 -0.41
N ILE A 95 15.86 13.66 0.86
CA ILE A 95 15.03 12.88 1.79
C ILE A 95 13.70 13.59 2.06
N GLU A 96 13.73 14.90 2.31
CA GLU A 96 12.52 15.70 2.52
C GLU A 96 11.57 15.61 1.30
N GLN A 97 12.11 15.65 0.08
CA GLN A 97 11.30 15.50 -1.12
C GLN A 97 10.62 14.12 -1.21
N LEU A 98 11.32 13.05 -0.81
CA LEU A 98 10.71 11.72 -0.75
C LEU A 98 9.54 11.66 0.24
N PHE A 99 9.64 12.33 1.38
CA PHE A 99 8.54 12.39 2.34
C PHE A 99 7.38 13.26 1.88
N ARG A 100 7.64 14.32 1.12
CA ARG A 100 6.58 15.17 0.54
C ARG A 100 5.83 14.47 -0.58
N ASP A 101 6.54 13.71 -1.43
CA ASP A 101 5.96 12.93 -2.51
C ASP A 101 5.56 11.52 -2.02
N ASN A 102 4.51 11.46 -1.22
CA ASN A 102 4.00 10.24 -0.63
C ASN A 102 2.58 9.91 -1.11
N ALA A 103 2.13 8.69 -0.85
CA ALA A 103 0.80 8.22 -1.25
C ALA A 103 -0.31 8.57 -0.24
N ILE A 104 0.03 9.04 0.94
CA ILE A 104 -0.91 9.20 2.07
C ILE A 104 -1.96 10.27 1.74
N GLU A 105 -1.52 11.42 1.23
CA GLU A 105 -2.43 12.49 0.80
C GLU A 105 -3.34 12.06 -0.36
N ALA A 106 -2.81 11.26 -1.29
CA ALA A 106 -3.60 10.72 -2.40
C ALA A 106 -4.70 9.77 -1.92
N ILE A 107 -4.41 8.92 -0.93
CA ILE A 107 -5.39 8.03 -0.30
C ILE A 107 -6.42 8.85 0.47
N TRP A 108 -5.98 9.81 1.28
CA TRP A 108 -6.85 10.70 2.06
C TRP A 108 -7.86 11.43 1.19
N ASN A 109 -7.47 11.85 -0.01
CA ASN A 109 -8.29 12.61 -0.95
C ASN A 109 -9.09 11.74 -1.93
N LEU A 110 -9.10 10.41 -1.79
CA LEU A 110 -9.91 9.55 -2.66
C LEU A 110 -11.40 9.90 -2.54
N SER A 111 -12.09 9.90 -3.67
CA SER A 111 -13.52 10.17 -3.77
C SER A 111 -14.42 9.02 -3.33
N VAL A 112 -13.85 7.85 -3.10
CA VAL A 112 -14.56 6.65 -2.64
C VAL A 112 -14.08 6.27 -1.23
N PRO A 113 -14.93 5.63 -0.42
CA PRO A 113 -14.55 5.13 0.89
C PRO A 113 -13.35 4.18 0.82
N THR A 114 -12.49 4.25 1.83
CA THR A 114 -11.29 3.42 1.94
C THR A 114 -11.27 2.64 3.24
N ILE A 115 -10.82 1.40 3.19
CA ILE A 115 -10.65 0.53 4.36
C ILE A 115 -9.21 0.05 4.41
N ALA A 116 -8.53 0.30 5.52
CA ALA A 116 -7.27 -0.36 5.81
C ALA A 116 -7.54 -1.72 6.47
N MET A 117 -7.31 -2.80 5.74
CA MET A 117 -7.38 -4.16 6.28
C MET A 117 -6.01 -4.54 6.85
N VAL A 118 -5.81 -4.16 8.11
CA VAL A 118 -4.52 -4.29 8.79
C VAL A 118 -4.36 -5.67 9.41
N ASP A 119 -3.35 -6.40 8.96
CA ASP A 119 -2.91 -7.65 9.57
C ASP A 119 -1.41 -7.56 9.87
N GLY A 120 -1.04 -7.68 11.13
CA GLY A 120 0.33 -7.56 11.60
C GLY A 120 0.83 -6.11 11.70
N PHE A 121 2.10 -5.91 11.35
CA PHE A 121 2.77 -4.62 11.55
C PHE A 121 2.18 -3.49 10.70
N ALA A 122 1.87 -2.38 11.34
CA ALA A 122 1.54 -1.10 10.71
C ALA A 122 2.39 -0.01 11.39
N LEU A 123 3.61 0.20 10.92
CA LEU A 123 4.61 1.03 11.57
C LEU A 123 4.97 2.25 10.71
N GLY A 124 5.23 3.38 11.35
CA GLY A 124 5.61 4.61 10.65
C GLY A 124 4.65 4.96 9.51
N GLY A 125 5.13 5.03 8.27
CA GLY A 125 4.29 5.25 7.09
C GLY A 125 3.16 4.24 6.92
N GLY A 126 3.30 3.03 7.44
CA GLY A 126 2.22 2.04 7.47
C GLY A 126 1.08 2.42 8.40
N CYS A 127 1.40 2.98 9.57
CA CYS A 127 0.40 3.56 10.47
C CYS A 127 -0.28 4.77 9.82
N GLU A 128 0.49 5.62 9.14
CA GLU A 128 -0.05 6.79 8.44
C GLU A 128 -0.99 6.39 7.30
N VAL A 129 -0.66 5.37 6.52
CA VAL A 129 -1.58 4.82 5.49
C VAL A 129 -2.86 4.30 6.14
N ALA A 130 -2.76 3.54 7.23
CA ALA A 130 -3.94 3.03 7.92
C ALA A 130 -4.84 4.17 8.45
N CYS A 131 -4.23 5.22 9.00
CA CYS A 131 -4.96 6.40 9.50
C CYS A 131 -5.50 7.31 8.40
N SER A 132 -5.02 7.21 7.18
CA SER A 132 -5.53 7.97 6.03
C SER A 132 -6.78 7.35 5.40
N CYS A 133 -7.11 6.12 5.77
CA CYS A 133 -8.35 5.47 5.38
C CYS A 133 -9.51 5.89 6.31
N ASP A 134 -10.76 5.72 5.83
CA ASP A 134 -12.00 6.06 6.58
C ASP A 134 -12.30 5.09 7.71
#